data_26abbc7c08204e76e690d14c4d5367a1
#
_entry.id   26abbc7c08204e76e690d14c4d5367a1
#
_cell.length_a   1.000
_cell.length_b   1.000
_cell.length_c   1.000
_cell.angle_alpha   90.00
_cell.angle_beta   90.00
_cell.angle_gamma   90.00
#
_symmetry.space_group_name_H-M   'P 1'
#
loop_
_entity.id
_entity.type
_entity.pdbx_description
1 polymer ?
#
loop_
_entity_poly.entity_id
_entity_poly.type
_entity_poly.pdbx_seq_one_letter_code
_entity_poly.pdbx_strand_id
1 'polypeptide(L)'
;GCTRLVESAAASGRLNTNDAWRRVRGLLSNSQTTDARNLAAALGSPFEGGAQGATEYSLLSVIGKDARKSASAAATLSNMESGLSREQRSFAWGVLGHYHAQSQNMPTALSYYGRVSDRKQLTDEQLEWYARAALRLQRWDELASVIQHMPEKLQKDPTWQYWLGRSFAAQGKSSQAKEMYEKAAASGRNFYAVLAGEELGRRINTRNNVSDADARDVRRMSEDGAIKRALVLFKNSQSNGDSKMRRQAQAEWRFATRDFNEDNLLTAAQVAFDNQFYDMAINSADRTDHKLNYKLRYLSPFKDLTVRYAAQAGIDPAWVYGLIRQESRFVMGAQSSVGAQGLMQVMPATAREIAGKIGMSSSELYTMDGNIRMGTWYMADAKRRLQNNEVMATAGYNAGPGRARNWQASSPLEGAIYAETIPFTETRDYVKKVMTNATYYASLFNEPQTSLKQRMGTVPGRY
;
A
#
# COMPACT_ATOMS: atom_id res chain seq x y z
N GLY A 1 -29.23 2.39 0.32
CA GLY A 1 -29.62 1.57 -0.83
C GLY A 1 -29.30 0.09 -0.66
N CYS A 2 -28.04 -0.29 -0.47
CA CYS A 2 -27.65 -1.72 -0.41
C CYS A 2 -28.23 -2.47 0.79
N THR A 3 -28.34 -1.84 1.94
CA THR A 3 -28.85 -2.49 3.16
C THR A 3 -30.32 -2.91 3.00
N ARG A 4 -31.18 -2.04 2.47
CA ARG A 4 -32.61 -2.35 2.22
C ARG A 4 -32.78 -3.46 1.19
N LEU A 5 -31.92 -3.49 0.17
CA LEU A 5 -31.98 -4.54 -0.85
C LEU A 5 -31.65 -5.91 -0.25
N VAL A 6 -30.65 -5.96 0.62
CA VAL A 6 -30.24 -7.18 1.32
C VAL A 6 -31.35 -7.64 2.26
N GLU A 7 -31.96 -6.75 3.03
CA GLU A 7 -33.09 -7.04 3.91
C GLU A 7 -34.28 -7.59 3.11
N SER A 8 -34.61 -6.98 1.98
CA SER A 8 -35.69 -7.44 1.10
C SER A 8 -35.41 -8.82 0.52
N ALA A 9 -34.17 -9.07 0.09
CA ALA A 9 -33.76 -10.37 -0.42
C ALA A 9 -33.79 -11.45 0.68
N ALA A 10 -33.43 -11.11 1.91
CA ALA A 10 -33.52 -11.99 3.07
C ALA A 10 -34.97 -12.37 3.38
N ALA A 11 -35.86 -11.37 3.45
CA ALA A 11 -37.27 -11.56 3.74
C ALA A 11 -37.96 -12.42 2.68
N SER A 12 -37.53 -12.35 1.42
CA SER A 12 -38.08 -13.15 0.30
C SER A 12 -37.46 -14.54 0.15
N GLY A 13 -36.53 -14.92 1.02
CA GLY A 13 -35.82 -16.20 0.97
C GLY A 13 -34.86 -16.36 -0.19
N ARG A 14 -34.43 -15.25 -0.81
CA ARG A 14 -33.53 -15.24 -1.97
C ARG A 14 -32.05 -15.26 -1.59
N LEU A 15 -31.71 -15.04 -0.31
CA LEU A 15 -30.35 -15.13 0.20
C LEU A 15 -30.10 -16.49 0.81
N ASN A 16 -28.86 -16.99 0.64
CA ASN A 16 -28.36 -18.11 1.42
C ASN A 16 -28.38 -17.72 2.91
N THR A 17 -29.03 -18.54 3.72
CA THR A 17 -29.20 -18.26 5.16
C THR A 17 -27.88 -18.11 5.90
N ASN A 18 -26.88 -18.95 5.59
CA ASN A 18 -25.58 -18.90 6.24
C ASN A 18 -24.84 -17.60 5.87
N ASP A 19 -24.89 -17.18 4.62
CA ASP A 19 -24.26 -15.93 4.17
C ASP A 19 -24.95 -14.72 4.79
N ALA A 20 -26.26 -14.77 4.93
CA ALA A 20 -27.03 -13.70 5.56
C ALA A 20 -26.67 -13.54 7.06
N TRP A 21 -26.56 -14.64 7.80
CA TRP A 21 -26.14 -14.58 9.20
C TRP A 21 -24.67 -14.16 9.35
N ARG A 22 -23.79 -14.57 8.44
CA ARG A 22 -22.43 -14.05 8.38
C ARG A 22 -22.42 -12.54 8.23
N ARG A 23 -23.29 -11.99 7.41
CA ARG A 23 -23.45 -10.54 7.27
C ARG A 23 -23.93 -9.88 8.56
N VAL A 24 -24.86 -10.49 9.27
CA VAL A 24 -25.30 -10.01 10.60
C VAL A 24 -24.09 -9.88 11.53
N ARG A 25 -23.24 -10.92 11.61
CA ARG A 25 -22.02 -10.90 12.44
C ARG A 25 -21.05 -9.80 12.00
N GLY A 26 -20.86 -9.62 10.70
CA GLY A 26 -20.02 -8.53 10.15
C GLY A 26 -20.53 -7.16 10.54
N LEU A 27 -21.84 -6.93 10.46
CA LEU A 27 -22.48 -5.68 10.87
C LEU A 27 -22.30 -5.42 12.38
N LEU A 28 -22.48 -6.45 13.22
CA LEU A 28 -22.25 -6.36 14.65
C LEU A 28 -20.79 -5.99 14.97
N SER A 29 -19.84 -6.63 14.30
CA SER A 29 -18.41 -6.37 14.52
C SER A 29 -17.97 -4.96 14.08
N ASN A 30 -18.72 -4.34 13.17
CA ASN A 30 -18.46 -3.00 12.66
C ASN A 30 -19.30 -1.90 13.34
N SER A 31 -19.95 -2.22 14.43
CA SER A 31 -20.82 -1.28 15.20
C SER A 31 -22.05 -0.81 14.41
N GLN A 32 -22.48 -1.57 13.41
CA GLN A 32 -23.72 -1.33 12.65
C GLN A 32 -24.86 -2.15 13.22
N THR A 33 -25.10 -1.97 14.52
CA THR A 33 -26.05 -2.80 15.30
C THR A 33 -27.48 -2.66 14.81
N THR A 34 -27.90 -1.47 14.41
CA THR A 34 -29.27 -1.24 13.88
C THR A 34 -29.49 -2.03 12.57
N ASP A 35 -28.53 -1.98 11.65
CA ASP A 35 -28.62 -2.73 10.39
C ASP A 35 -28.58 -4.24 10.66
N ALA A 36 -27.76 -4.68 11.60
CA ALA A 36 -27.69 -6.09 12.02
C ALA A 36 -29.04 -6.56 12.60
N ARG A 37 -29.64 -5.76 13.44
CA ARG A 37 -30.96 -6.02 14.06
C ARG A 37 -32.05 -6.16 13.01
N ASN A 38 -32.08 -5.24 12.05
CA ASN A 38 -33.05 -5.25 10.96
C ASN A 38 -32.91 -6.49 10.07
N LEU A 39 -31.67 -6.87 9.77
CA LEU A 39 -31.41 -8.07 8.95
C LEU A 39 -31.80 -9.34 9.69
N ALA A 40 -31.49 -9.44 10.99
CA ALA A 40 -31.91 -10.60 11.82
C ALA A 40 -33.41 -10.74 11.86
N ALA A 41 -34.15 -9.65 12.03
CA ALA A 41 -35.61 -9.64 11.99
C ALA A 41 -36.15 -10.08 10.62
N ALA A 42 -35.55 -9.59 9.52
CA ALA A 42 -35.93 -10.00 8.16
C ALA A 42 -35.65 -11.49 7.90
N LEU A 43 -34.70 -12.08 8.60
CA LEU A 43 -34.39 -13.52 8.53
C LEU A 43 -35.33 -14.35 9.41
N GLY A 44 -36.28 -13.72 10.09
CA GLY A 44 -37.27 -14.41 10.93
C GLY A 44 -36.79 -14.80 12.32
N SER A 45 -35.62 -14.28 12.74
CA SER A 45 -35.08 -14.54 14.10
C SER A 45 -34.49 -13.24 14.66
N PRO A 46 -35.36 -12.36 15.22
CA PRO A 46 -34.90 -11.10 15.78
C PRO A 46 -33.99 -11.31 16.99
N PHE A 47 -33.18 -10.30 17.31
CA PHE A 47 -32.28 -10.34 18.47
C PHE A 47 -33.02 -10.56 19.79
N GLU A 48 -34.21 -9.99 19.91
CA GLU A 48 -35.08 -10.18 21.04
C GLU A 48 -36.12 -11.26 20.72
N GLY A 49 -35.95 -12.46 21.27
CA GLY A 49 -36.91 -13.55 21.19
C GLY A 49 -36.67 -14.58 20.08
N GLY A 50 -35.78 -14.35 19.13
CA GLY A 50 -35.38 -15.35 18.15
C GLY A 50 -34.21 -16.18 18.65
N ALA A 51 -34.25 -17.51 18.49
CA ALA A 51 -33.19 -18.40 18.98
C ALA A 51 -31.85 -18.09 18.29
N GLN A 52 -31.82 -18.04 16.97
CA GLN A 52 -30.62 -17.71 16.19
C GLN A 52 -30.19 -16.25 16.46
N GLY A 53 -31.13 -15.32 16.38
CA GLY A 53 -30.85 -13.90 16.55
C GLY A 53 -30.31 -13.56 17.92
N ALA A 54 -30.85 -14.15 18.99
CA ALA A 54 -30.36 -13.95 20.34
C ALA A 54 -28.92 -14.45 20.52
N THR A 55 -28.59 -15.60 19.95
CA THR A 55 -27.23 -16.15 19.98
C THR A 55 -26.27 -15.26 19.21
N GLU A 56 -26.65 -14.80 18.01
CA GLU A 56 -25.84 -13.87 17.22
C GLU A 56 -25.57 -12.57 17.98
N TYR A 57 -26.62 -11.99 18.58
CA TYR A 57 -26.47 -10.75 19.35
C TYR A 57 -25.57 -10.91 20.58
N SER A 58 -25.56 -12.10 21.20
CA SER A 58 -24.70 -12.39 22.34
C SER A 58 -23.21 -12.27 22.00
N LEU A 59 -22.84 -12.47 20.72
CA LEU A 59 -21.47 -12.32 20.27
C LEU A 59 -20.93 -10.89 20.40
N LEU A 60 -21.81 -9.90 20.48
CA LEU A 60 -21.40 -8.50 20.64
C LEU A 60 -20.52 -8.29 21.87
N SER A 61 -20.70 -9.11 22.91
CA SER A 61 -19.87 -9.11 24.12
C SER A 61 -18.40 -9.47 23.88
N VAL A 62 -18.08 -10.00 22.69
CA VAL A 62 -16.73 -10.43 22.31
C VAL A 62 -16.25 -9.71 21.04
N ILE A 63 -17.11 -9.62 20.00
CA ILE A 63 -16.70 -9.09 18.70
C ILE A 63 -16.93 -7.58 18.54
N GLY A 64 -17.64 -6.95 19.49
CA GLY A 64 -17.82 -5.51 19.48
C GLY A 64 -16.48 -4.76 19.50
N LYS A 65 -16.46 -3.54 19.00
CA LYS A 65 -15.21 -2.76 18.85
C LYS A 65 -14.44 -2.58 20.17
N ASP A 66 -15.14 -2.37 21.26
CA ASP A 66 -14.50 -2.24 22.56
C ASP A 66 -14.31 -3.60 23.24
N ALA A 67 -15.26 -4.50 23.10
CA ALA A 67 -15.22 -5.83 23.68
C ALA A 67 -14.01 -6.64 23.21
N ARG A 68 -13.68 -6.60 21.91
CA ARG A 68 -12.54 -7.33 21.35
C ARG A 68 -11.18 -6.88 21.90
N LYS A 69 -11.11 -5.67 22.43
CA LYS A 69 -9.89 -5.10 23.01
C LYS A 69 -9.64 -5.57 24.44
N SER A 70 -10.67 -6.11 25.10
CA SER A 70 -10.57 -6.57 26.49
C SER A 70 -9.63 -7.77 26.59
N ALA A 71 -8.79 -7.77 27.64
CA ALA A 71 -7.94 -8.90 27.96
C ALA A 71 -8.74 -10.18 28.28
N SER A 72 -10.01 -10.05 28.66
CA SER A 72 -10.91 -11.16 28.99
C SER A 72 -11.74 -11.67 27.78
N ALA A 73 -11.63 -11.05 26.62
CA ALA A 73 -12.47 -11.39 25.46
C ALA A 73 -12.34 -12.86 25.04
N ALA A 74 -11.11 -13.37 24.99
CA ALA A 74 -10.87 -14.78 24.65
C ALA A 74 -11.45 -15.75 25.69
N ALA A 75 -11.32 -15.45 26.96
CA ALA A 75 -11.92 -16.26 28.03
C ALA A 75 -13.45 -16.23 27.96
N THR A 76 -14.04 -15.08 27.73
CA THR A 76 -15.49 -14.92 27.50
C THR A 76 -15.95 -15.78 26.32
N LEU A 77 -15.24 -15.73 25.20
CA LEU A 77 -15.58 -16.53 24.02
C LEU A 77 -15.47 -18.02 24.31
N SER A 78 -14.40 -18.45 25.00
CA SER A 78 -14.21 -19.85 25.37
C SER A 78 -15.37 -20.37 26.23
N ASN A 79 -15.88 -19.54 27.14
CA ASN A 79 -17.04 -19.89 27.98
C ASN A 79 -18.34 -19.95 27.18
N MET A 80 -18.45 -19.27 26.07
CA MET A 80 -19.64 -19.25 25.22
C MET A 80 -19.66 -20.37 24.19
N GLU A 81 -18.52 -20.99 23.87
CA GLU A 81 -18.36 -21.87 22.72
C GLU A 81 -19.36 -23.00 22.65
N SER A 82 -19.74 -23.63 23.79
CA SER A 82 -20.68 -24.74 23.81
C SER A 82 -22.07 -24.35 23.28
N GLY A 83 -22.44 -23.09 23.37
CA GLY A 83 -23.70 -22.56 22.86
C GLY A 83 -23.64 -21.97 21.47
N LEU A 84 -22.48 -22.02 20.82
CA LEU A 84 -22.25 -21.42 19.50
C LEU A 84 -22.12 -22.48 18.42
N SER A 85 -22.61 -22.16 17.21
CA SER A 85 -22.35 -22.98 16.03
C SER A 85 -20.87 -22.87 15.63
N ARG A 86 -20.42 -23.78 14.76
CA ARG A 86 -19.07 -23.75 14.19
C ARG A 86 -18.80 -22.42 13.47
N GLU A 87 -19.78 -21.94 12.72
CA GLU A 87 -19.72 -20.67 11.97
C GLU A 87 -19.58 -19.48 12.90
N GLN A 88 -20.38 -19.45 13.96
CA GLN A 88 -20.32 -18.37 14.97
C GLN A 88 -19.00 -18.35 15.70
N ARG A 89 -18.50 -19.51 16.16
CA ARG A 89 -17.19 -19.60 16.84
C ARG A 89 -16.06 -19.15 15.92
N SER A 90 -16.07 -19.64 14.69
CA SER A 90 -15.02 -19.32 13.70
C SER A 90 -14.97 -17.82 13.42
N PHE A 91 -16.12 -17.20 13.22
CA PHE A 91 -16.19 -15.76 13.01
C PHE A 91 -15.63 -14.98 14.21
N ALA A 92 -16.04 -15.34 15.41
CA ALA A 92 -15.62 -14.64 16.63
C ALA A 92 -14.11 -14.79 16.89
N TRP A 93 -13.55 -15.97 16.77
CA TRP A 93 -12.10 -16.18 16.89
C TRP A 93 -11.34 -15.42 15.78
N GLY A 94 -11.89 -15.35 14.59
CA GLY A 94 -11.34 -14.56 13.50
C GLY A 94 -11.26 -13.07 13.81
N VAL A 95 -12.28 -12.51 14.46
CA VAL A 95 -12.29 -11.10 14.90
C VAL A 95 -11.19 -10.86 15.91
N LEU A 96 -11.05 -11.73 16.93
CA LEU A 96 -10.01 -11.61 17.94
C LEU A 96 -8.61 -11.78 17.35
N GLY A 97 -8.42 -12.75 16.48
CA GLY A 97 -7.15 -12.96 15.77
C GLY A 97 -6.75 -11.74 14.94
N HIS A 98 -7.69 -11.19 14.18
CA HIS A 98 -7.47 -10.00 13.36
C HIS A 98 -7.08 -8.78 14.22
N TYR A 99 -7.78 -8.52 15.29
CA TYR A 99 -7.45 -7.42 16.19
C TYR A 99 -6.02 -7.52 16.72
N HIS A 100 -5.62 -8.70 17.20
CA HIS A 100 -4.28 -8.92 17.75
C HIS A 100 -3.18 -8.87 16.67
N ALA A 101 -3.47 -9.34 15.45
CA ALA A 101 -2.53 -9.22 14.34
C ALA A 101 -2.26 -7.75 13.98
N GLN A 102 -3.31 -6.95 13.85
CA GLN A 102 -3.16 -5.51 13.59
C GLN A 102 -2.48 -4.78 14.74
N SER A 103 -2.62 -5.28 15.96
CA SER A 103 -1.93 -4.74 17.15
C SER A 103 -0.50 -5.24 17.30
N GLN A 104 0.00 -5.99 16.34
CA GLN A 104 1.36 -6.56 16.32
C GLN A 104 1.63 -7.63 17.39
N ASN A 105 0.58 -8.20 17.98
CA ASN A 105 0.69 -9.32 18.90
C ASN A 105 0.48 -10.63 18.13
N MET A 106 1.48 -11.04 17.38
CA MET A 106 1.37 -12.14 16.43
C MET A 106 1.22 -13.52 17.07
N PRO A 107 1.93 -13.86 18.17
CA PRO A 107 1.71 -15.15 18.83
C PRO A 107 0.27 -15.33 19.30
N THR A 108 -0.31 -14.31 19.93
CA THR A 108 -1.72 -14.32 20.35
C THR A 108 -2.66 -14.40 19.15
N ALA A 109 -2.39 -13.62 18.10
CA ALA A 109 -3.18 -13.64 16.88
C ALA A 109 -3.24 -15.05 16.28
N LEU A 110 -2.10 -15.72 16.13
CA LEU A 110 -2.05 -17.07 15.59
C LEU A 110 -2.74 -18.09 16.48
N SER A 111 -2.65 -17.93 17.79
CA SER A 111 -3.39 -18.76 18.74
C SER A 111 -4.89 -18.69 18.49
N TYR A 112 -5.42 -17.49 18.31
CA TYR A 112 -6.86 -17.28 18.08
C TYR A 112 -7.29 -17.71 16.69
N TYR A 113 -6.52 -17.36 15.65
CA TYR A 113 -6.78 -17.86 14.29
C TYR A 113 -6.73 -19.39 14.20
N GLY A 114 -5.87 -20.04 15.00
CA GLY A 114 -5.80 -21.50 15.08
C GLY A 114 -7.08 -22.16 15.61
N ARG A 115 -7.94 -21.42 16.26
CA ARG A 115 -9.26 -21.90 16.72
C ARG A 115 -10.36 -21.73 15.66
N VAL A 116 -10.06 -21.12 14.54
CA VAL A 116 -11.00 -20.99 13.41
C VAL A 116 -11.04 -22.31 12.66
N SER A 117 -12.11 -23.07 12.82
CA SER A 117 -12.30 -24.36 12.15
C SER A 117 -12.97 -24.21 10.78
N ASP A 118 -13.66 -23.10 10.54
CA ASP A 118 -14.27 -22.76 9.25
C ASP A 118 -13.72 -21.43 8.75
N ARG A 119 -12.69 -21.50 7.91
CA ARG A 119 -12.02 -20.33 7.33
C ARG A 119 -12.90 -19.52 6.38
N LYS A 120 -14.01 -20.09 5.88
CA LYS A 120 -14.98 -19.37 5.04
C LYS A 120 -15.68 -18.25 5.80
N GLN A 121 -15.65 -18.27 7.13
CA GLN A 121 -16.20 -17.20 7.95
C GLN A 121 -15.30 -15.97 7.99
N LEU A 122 -14.03 -16.10 7.63
CA LEU A 122 -13.08 -14.99 7.62
C LEU A 122 -13.29 -14.09 6.40
N THR A 123 -13.23 -12.78 6.61
CA THR A 123 -13.20 -11.80 5.52
C THR A 123 -11.85 -11.84 4.82
N ASP A 124 -11.76 -11.23 3.63
CA ASP A 124 -10.50 -11.10 2.89
C ASP A 124 -9.43 -10.44 3.76
N GLU A 125 -9.77 -9.36 4.44
CA GLU A 125 -8.86 -8.64 5.32
C GLU A 125 -8.40 -9.51 6.51
N GLN A 126 -9.30 -10.27 7.10
CA GLN A 126 -8.94 -11.19 8.19
C GLN A 126 -8.01 -12.29 7.70
N LEU A 127 -8.24 -12.86 6.51
CA LEU A 127 -7.35 -13.84 5.91
C LEU A 127 -5.97 -13.27 5.63
N GLU A 128 -5.91 -12.07 5.08
CA GLU A 128 -4.64 -11.40 4.82
C GLU A 128 -3.85 -11.13 6.12
N TRP A 129 -4.53 -10.74 7.19
CA TRP A 129 -3.87 -10.55 8.49
C TRP A 129 -3.47 -11.86 9.15
N TYR A 130 -4.21 -12.93 8.92
CA TYR A 130 -3.76 -14.26 9.32
C TYR A 130 -2.45 -14.62 8.64
N ALA A 131 -2.40 -14.41 7.32
CA ALA A 131 -1.18 -14.64 6.54
C ALA A 131 -0.02 -13.75 7.03
N ARG A 132 -0.28 -12.46 7.30
CA ARG A 132 0.75 -11.56 7.83
C ARG A 132 1.26 -12.00 9.21
N ALA A 133 0.40 -12.49 10.07
CA ALA A 133 0.80 -12.99 11.39
C ALA A 133 1.71 -14.22 11.26
N ALA A 134 1.35 -15.17 10.40
CA ALA A 134 2.18 -16.34 10.11
C ALA A 134 3.52 -15.93 9.47
N LEU A 135 3.49 -14.98 8.53
CA LEU A 135 4.67 -14.44 7.87
C LEU A 135 5.64 -13.81 8.87
N ARG A 136 5.15 -12.96 9.74
CA ARG A 136 5.99 -12.24 10.71
C ARG A 136 6.69 -13.18 11.67
N LEU A 137 6.06 -14.30 12.04
CA LEU A 137 6.67 -15.34 12.86
C LEU A 137 7.40 -16.42 12.04
N GLN A 138 7.44 -16.26 10.72
CA GLN A 138 8.11 -17.17 9.79
C GLN A 138 7.62 -18.62 9.94
N ARG A 139 6.33 -18.78 10.18
CA ARG A 139 5.66 -20.08 10.19
C ARG A 139 5.23 -20.45 8.78
N TRP A 140 6.18 -20.92 8.01
CA TRP A 140 6.03 -21.12 6.57
C TRP A 140 4.95 -22.14 6.19
N ASP A 141 4.81 -23.22 6.94
CA ASP A 141 3.76 -24.23 6.69
C ASP A 141 2.36 -23.64 6.88
N GLU A 142 2.17 -22.90 7.97
CA GLU A 142 0.91 -22.24 8.29
C GLU A 142 0.60 -21.15 7.27
N LEU A 143 1.58 -20.35 6.89
CA LEU A 143 1.44 -19.31 5.87
C LEU A 143 0.99 -19.91 4.54
N ALA A 144 1.63 -20.98 4.08
CA ALA A 144 1.24 -21.66 2.85
C ALA A 144 -0.21 -22.14 2.92
N SER A 145 -0.59 -22.76 4.03
CA SER A 145 -1.96 -23.23 4.24
C SER A 145 -2.98 -22.09 4.17
N VAL A 146 -2.71 -20.97 4.83
CA VAL A 146 -3.61 -19.81 4.81
C VAL A 146 -3.77 -19.26 3.39
N ILE A 147 -2.67 -19.05 2.68
CA ILE A 147 -2.71 -18.50 1.32
C ILE A 147 -3.50 -19.45 0.38
N GLN A 148 -3.27 -20.75 0.46
CA GLN A 148 -3.94 -21.73 -0.38
C GLN A 148 -5.45 -21.82 -0.11
N HIS A 149 -5.92 -21.37 1.05
CA HIS A 149 -7.35 -21.28 1.39
C HIS A 149 -7.97 -19.91 1.13
N MET A 150 -7.20 -18.95 0.65
CA MET A 150 -7.72 -17.65 0.24
C MET A 150 -8.63 -17.77 -0.99
N PRO A 151 -9.59 -16.84 -1.17
CA PRO A 151 -10.32 -16.73 -2.43
C PRO A 151 -9.37 -16.54 -3.61
N GLU A 152 -9.79 -16.99 -4.79
CA GLU A 152 -8.98 -16.92 -6.02
C GLU A 152 -8.43 -15.51 -6.28
N LYS A 153 -9.23 -14.49 -6.04
CA LYS A 153 -8.83 -13.09 -6.19
C LYS A 153 -7.56 -12.76 -5.39
N LEU A 154 -7.50 -13.20 -4.14
CA LEU A 154 -6.34 -12.97 -3.28
C LEU A 154 -5.15 -13.84 -3.69
N GLN A 155 -5.40 -15.10 -4.11
CA GLN A 155 -4.34 -15.98 -4.57
C GLN A 155 -3.65 -15.46 -5.85
N LYS A 156 -4.35 -14.66 -6.65
CA LYS A 156 -3.80 -14.01 -7.85
C LYS A 156 -3.07 -12.71 -7.56
N ASP A 157 -3.13 -12.20 -6.34
CA ASP A 157 -2.37 -11.01 -5.94
C ASP A 157 -0.88 -11.36 -5.86
N PRO A 158 0.00 -10.57 -6.48
CA PRO A 158 1.44 -10.84 -6.45
C PRO A 158 2.01 -10.89 -5.03
N THR A 159 1.42 -10.18 -4.07
CA THR A 159 1.80 -10.28 -2.65
C THR A 159 1.77 -11.73 -2.17
N TRP A 160 0.65 -12.40 -2.37
CA TRP A 160 0.46 -13.75 -1.84
C TRP A 160 1.09 -14.81 -2.73
N GLN A 161 1.22 -14.55 -4.02
CA GLN A 161 2.02 -15.40 -4.91
C GLN A 161 3.49 -15.45 -4.48
N TYR A 162 4.08 -14.28 -4.18
CA TYR A 162 5.47 -14.22 -3.72
C TYR A 162 5.67 -14.93 -2.38
N TRP A 163 4.82 -14.65 -1.38
CA TRP A 163 4.97 -15.26 -0.07
C TRP A 163 4.63 -16.73 -0.05
N LEU A 164 3.74 -17.20 -0.93
CA LEU A 164 3.54 -18.65 -1.14
C LEU A 164 4.80 -19.28 -1.74
N GLY A 165 5.41 -18.63 -2.72
CA GLY A 165 6.70 -19.05 -3.27
C GLY A 165 7.77 -19.17 -2.21
N ARG A 166 7.90 -18.17 -1.34
CA ARG A 166 8.83 -18.18 -0.20
C ARG A 166 8.54 -19.31 0.78
N SER A 167 7.26 -19.58 1.03
CA SER A 167 6.84 -20.69 1.89
C SER A 167 7.23 -22.05 1.29
N PHE A 168 7.00 -22.25 0.00
CA PHE A 168 7.42 -23.47 -0.70
C PHE A 168 8.94 -23.63 -0.69
N ALA A 169 9.69 -22.57 -0.93
CA ALA A 169 11.13 -22.59 -0.87
C ALA A 169 11.65 -23.02 0.51
N ALA A 170 11.06 -22.48 1.58
CA ALA A 170 11.40 -22.84 2.95
C ALA A 170 11.08 -24.30 3.28
N GLN A 171 10.11 -24.89 2.60
CA GLN A 171 9.73 -26.33 2.73
C GLN A 171 10.53 -27.25 1.81
N GLY A 172 11.48 -26.72 1.04
CA GLY A 172 12.25 -27.50 0.07
C GLY A 172 11.48 -27.84 -1.21
N LYS A 173 10.34 -27.21 -1.47
CA LYS A 173 9.49 -27.44 -2.65
C LYS A 173 9.90 -26.49 -3.79
N SER A 174 11.08 -26.68 -4.34
CA SER A 174 11.71 -25.76 -5.29
C SER A 174 10.92 -25.52 -6.57
N SER A 175 10.32 -26.55 -7.15
CA SER A 175 9.53 -26.43 -8.39
C SER A 175 8.27 -25.62 -8.18
N GLN A 176 7.58 -25.84 -7.06
CA GLN A 176 6.36 -25.10 -6.69
C GLN A 176 6.70 -23.65 -6.35
N ALA A 177 7.82 -23.41 -5.67
CA ALA A 177 8.31 -22.06 -5.39
C ALA A 177 8.56 -21.29 -6.69
N LYS A 178 9.27 -21.90 -7.64
CA LYS A 178 9.56 -21.30 -8.94
C LYS A 178 8.30 -20.92 -9.71
N GLU A 179 7.30 -21.79 -9.72
CA GLU A 179 6.01 -21.53 -10.37
C GLU A 179 5.34 -20.26 -9.78
N MET A 180 5.33 -20.13 -8.46
CA MET A 180 4.74 -18.97 -7.80
C MET A 180 5.53 -17.70 -8.07
N TYR A 181 6.86 -17.76 -8.06
CA TYR A 181 7.71 -16.62 -8.40
C TYR A 181 7.50 -16.16 -9.85
N GLU A 182 7.34 -17.09 -10.80
CA GLU A 182 7.03 -16.74 -12.19
C GLU A 182 5.70 -15.98 -12.31
N LYS A 183 4.68 -16.41 -11.58
CA LYS A 183 3.38 -15.73 -11.56
C LYS A 183 3.50 -14.31 -10.99
N ALA A 184 4.17 -14.15 -9.86
CA ALA A 184 4.37 -12.83 -9.25
C ALA A 184 5.22 -11.92 -10.14
N ALA A 185 6.30 -12.44 -10.73
CA ALA A 185 7.17 -11.67 -11.62
C ALA A 185 6.46 -11.18 -12.87
N ALA A 186 5.46 -11.92 -13.36
CA ALA A 186 4.68 -11.55 -14.54
C ALA A 186 3.63 -10.46 -14.26
N SER A 187 3.41 -10.07 -13.02
CA SER A 187 2.36 -9.13 -12.63
C SER A 187 2.66 -7.65 -12.94
N GLY A 188 3.86 -7.33 -13.37
CA GLY A 188 4.27 -5.96 -13.73
C GLY A 188 5.57 -5.54 -13.07
N ARG A 189 5.64 -4.28 -12.61
CA ARG A 189 6.84 -3.66 -12.02
C ARG A 189 6.63 -3.27 -10.56
N ASN A 190 5.74 -3.94 -9.88
CA ASN A 190 5.47 -3.70 -8.47
C ASN A 190 6.55 -4.37 -7.59
N PHE A 191 6.49 -4.07 -6.32
CA PHE A 191 7.40 -4.57 -5.30
C PHE A 191 7.59 -6.09 -5.36
N TYR A 192 6.51 -6.85 -5.40
CA TYR A 192 6.59 -8.32 -5.40
C TYR A 192 6.98 -8.90 -6.75
N ALA A 193 6.65 -8.23 -7.84
CA ALA A 193 7.15 -8.64 -9.16
C ALA A 193 8.68 -8.55 -9.21
N VAL A 194 9.24 -7.49 -8.65
CA VAL A 194 10.70 -7.31 -8.60
C VAL A 194 11.34 -8.33 -7.67
N LEU A 195 10.82 -8.51 -6.46
CA LEU A 195 11.35 -9.50 -5.51
C LEU A 195 11.29 -10.92 -6.08
N ALA A 196 10.18 -11.29 -6.72
CA ALA A 196 10.02 -12.61 -7.34
C ALA A 196 11.00 -12.80 -8.49
N GLY A 197 11.19 -11.79 -9.33
CA GLY A 197 12.20 -11.81 -10.39
C GLY A 197 13.60 -12.03 -9.85
N GLU A 198 13.94 -11.40 -8.73
CA GLU A 198 15.23 -11.58 -8.07
C GLU A 198 15.40 -13.00 -7.53
N GLU A 199 14.37 -13.61 -6.98
CA GLU A 199 14.41 -15.04 -6.57
C GLU A 199 14.66 -15.97 -7.76
N LEU A 200 14.27 -15.56 -8.96
CA LEU A 200 14.53 -16.28 -10.21
C LEU A 200 15.89 -15.94 -10.86
N GLY A 201 16.71 -15.14 -10.19
CA GLY A 201 18.02 -14.70 -10.69
C GLY A 201 17.95 -13.55 -11.69
N ARG A 202 16.81 -12.87 -11.82
CA ARG A 202 16.64 -11.71 -12.69
C ARG A 202 16.91 -10.43 -11.91
N ARG A 203 17.36 -9.40 -12.64
CA ARG A 203 17.59 -8.05 -12.06
C ARG A 203 16.81 -7.02 -12.82
N ILE A 204 16.52 -5.89 -12.15
CA ILE A 204 15.96 -4.71 -12.81
C ILE A 204 16.91 -4.26 -13.92
N ASN A 205 16.35 -4.05 -15.10
CA ASN A 205 17.03 -3.48 -16.25
C ASN A 205 16.22 -2.26 -16.71
N THR A 206 16.82 -1.08 -16.57
CA THR A 206 16.20 0.20 -16.93
C THR A 206 16.62 0.72 -18.30
N ARG A 207 17.22 -0.15 -19.12
CA ARG A 207 17.53 0.22 -20.51
C ARG A 207 16.22 0.34 -21.30
N ASN A 208 16.05 1.46 -22.00
CA ASN A 208 14.94 1.63 -22.90
C ASN A 208 15.03 0.62 -24.05
N ASN A 209 13.92 0.03 -24.43
CA ASN A 209 13.82 -0.89 -25.58
C ASN A 209 13.24 -0.22 -26.82
N VAL A 210 13.06 1.10 -26.79
CA VAL A 210 12.56 1.92 -27.87
C VAL A 210 13.44 3.17 -28.00
N SER A 211 13.47 3.76 -29.19
CA SER A 211 14.07 5.07 -29.39
C SER A 211 13.24 6.16 -28.75
N ASP A 212 13.86 7.30 -28.46
CA ASP A 212 13.16 8.50 -28.06
C ASP A 212 12.11 8.90 -29.11
N ALA A 213 11.03 9.51 -28.68
CA ALA A 213 9.99 9.97 -29.57
C ALA A 213 10.55 10.94 -30.63
N ASP A 214 10.13 10.77 -31.89
CA ASP A 214 10.54 11.63 -32.98
C ASP A 214 10.09 13.07 -32.72
N ALA A 215 11.00 14.02 -32.93
CA ALA A 215 10.73 15.43 -32.66
C ALA A 215 9.56 15.99 -33.51
N ARG A 216 9.32 15.45 -34.69
CA ARG A 216 8.18 15.84 -35.54
C ARG A 216 6.86 15.34 -34.96
N ASP A 217 6.86 14.12 -34.42
CA ASP A 217 5.67 13.54 -33.78
C ASP A 217 5.35 14.28 -32.48
N VAL A 218 6.36 14.66 -31.72
CA VAL A 218 6.22 15.49 -30.52
C VAL A 218 5.58 16.84 -30.85
N ARG A 219 6.09 17.52 -31.89
CA ARG A 219 5.50 18.81 -32.31
C ARG A 219 4.07 18.65 -32.80
N ARG A 220 3.80 17.62 -33.62
CA ARG A 220 2.44 17.34 -34.10
C ARG A 220 1.47 17.09 -32.97
N MET A 221 1.85 16.26 -31.99
CA MET A 221 1.00 15.97 -30.83
C MET A 221 0.78 17.21 -29.99
N SER A 222 1.77 18.07 -29.83
CA SER A 222 1.64 19.34 -29.10
C SER A 222 0.58 20.26 -29.72
N GLU A 223 0.32 20.13 -31.00
CA GLU A 223 -0.68 20.91 -31.74
C GLU A 223 -2.07 20.22 -31.75
N ASP A 224 -2.18 18.99 -31.28
CA ASP A 224 -3.46 18.31 -31.14
C ASP A 224 -4.38 19.08 -30.19
N GLY A 225 -5.64 19.28 -30.60
CA GLY A 225 -6.56 20.14 -29.90
C GLY A 225 -6.79 19.76 -28.45
N ALA A 226 -6.93 18.48 -28.13
CA ALA A 226 -7.17 18.00 -26.78
C ALA A 226 -5.90 18.10 -25.91
N ILE A 227 -4.76 17.72 -26.44
CA ILE A 227 -3.45 17.86 -25.76
C ILE A 227 -3.16 19.33 -25.50
N LYS A 228 -3.37 20.19 -26.48
CA LYS A 228 -3.14 21.63 -26.35
C LYS A 228 -4.03 22.26 -25.27
N ARG A 229 -5.31 21.87 -25.21
CA ARG A 229 -6.21 22.34 -24.13
C ARG A 229 -5.70 21.92 -22.76
N ALA A 230 -5.29 20.68 -22.59
CA ALA A 230 -4.74 20.19 -21.32
C ALA A 230 -3.48 21.00 -20.92
N LEU A 231 -2.57 21.28 -21.86
CA LEU A 231 -1.37 22.04 -21.60
C LEU A 231 -1.67 23.51 -21.26
N VAL A 232 -2.63 24.13 -21.90
CA VAL A 232 -3.06 25.51 -21.58
C VAL A 232 -3.64 25.57 -20.17
N LEU A 233 -4.52 24.64 -19.82
CA LEU A 233 -5.06 24.55 -18.45
C LEU A 233 -3.96 24.35 -17.42
N PHE A 234 -3.01 23.47 -17.72
CA PHE A 234 -1.88 23.22 -16.83
C PHE A 234 -1.01 24.47 -16.61
N LYS A 235 -0.61 25.14 -17.69
CA LYS A 235 0.21 26.35 -17.62
C LYS A 235 -0.50 27.46 -16.84
N ASN A 236 -1.79 27.66 -17.11
CA ASN A 236 -2.58 28.64 -16.38
C ASN A 236 -2.71 28.28 -14.89
N SER A 237 -2.87 26.99 -14.58
CA SER A 237 -2.95 26.54 -13.19
C SER A 237 -1.67 26.82 -12.42
N GLN A 238 -0.52 26.68 -13.07
CA GLN A 238 0.78 26.97 -12.45
C GLN A 238 0.96 28.47 -12.20
N SER A 239 0.60 29.30 -13.18
CA SER A 239 0.71 30.76 -13.06
C SER A 239 -0.15 31.32 -11.91
N ASN A 240 -1.31 30.73 -11.70
CA ASN A 240 -2.30 31.21 -10.72
C ASN A 240 -2.29 30.41 -9.40
N GLY A 241 -1.51 29.36 -9.29
CA GLY A 241 -1.54 28.47 -8.13
C GLY A 241 -2.88 27.75 -7.96
N ASP A 242 -3.62 27.51 -9.03
CA ASP A 242 -4.97 26.95 -9.01
C ASP A 242 -4.95 25.43 -9.08
N SER A 243 -5.09 24.78 -7.94
CA SER A 243 -5.11 23.32 -7.83
C SER A 243 -6.33 22.66 -8.51
N LYS A 244 -7.46 23.35 -8.54
CA LYS A 244 -8.67 22.86 -9.22
C LYS A 244 -8.45 22.83 -10.72
N MET A 245 -7.89 23.89 -11.29
CA MET A 245 -7.54 23.96 -12.71
C MET A 245 -6.49 22.91 -13.07
N ARG A 246 -5.53 22.63 -12.18
CA ARG A 246 -4.57 21.54 -12.38
C ARG A 246 -5.27 20.19 -12.50
N ARG A 247 -6.21 19.89 -11.62
CA ARG A 247 -6.98 18.64 -11.70
C ARG A 247 -7.77 18.54 -13.01
N GLN A 248 -8.31 19.65 -13.48
CA GLN A 248 -8.96 19.70 -14.80
C GLN A 248 -7.97 19.42 -15.93
N ALA A 249 -6.77 19.97 -15.87
CA ALA A 249 -5.72 19.70 -16.86
C ALA A 249 -5.33 18.22 -16.87
N GLN A 250 -5.19 17.60 -15.71
CA GLN A 250 -4.92 16.17 -15.59
C GLN A 250 -6.05 15.32 -16.18
N ALA A 251 -7.30 15.68 -15.90
CA ALA A 251 -8.45 14.97 -16.43
C ALA A 251 -8.53 15.09 -17.97
N GLU A 252 -8.28 16.28 -18.51
CA GLU A 252 -8.22 16.51 -19.97
C GLU A 252 -7.09 15.69 -20.62
N TRP A 253 -5.94 15.63 -19.97
CA TRP A 253 -4.81 14.84 -20.47
C TRP A 253 -5.15 13.35 -20.52
N ARG A 254 -5.70 12.80 -19.44
CA ARG A 254 -6.10 11.39 -19.39
C ARG A 254 -7.17 11.08 -20.44
N PHE A 255 -8.13 11.96 -20.61
CA PHE A 255 -9.18 11.82 -21.62
C PHE A 255 -8.60 11.87 -23.04
N ALA A 256 -7.72 12.83 -23.31
CA ALA A 256 -7.09 12.99 -24.62
C ALA A 256 -6.25 11.78 -25.01
N THR A 257 -5.63 11.10 -24.05
CA THR A 257 -4.72 9.98 -24.27
C THR A 257 -5.35 8.61 -24.02
N ARG A 258 -6.65 8.54 -23.70
CA ARG A 258 -7.31 7.31 -23.26
C ARG A 258 -7.19 6.13 -24.22
N ASP A 259 -7.25 6.40 -25.53
CA ASP A 259 -7.22 5.39 -26.58
C ASP A 259 -5.87 5.32 -27.31
N PHE A 260 -4.82 5.93 -26.78
CA PHE A 260 -3.52 5.95 -27.41
C PHE A 260 -2.87 4.57 -27.37
N ASN A 261 -2.25 4.19 -28.49
CA ASN A 261 -1.34 3.05 -28.51
C ASN A 261 -0.03 3.40 -27.78
N GLU A 262 0.85 2.42 -27.60
CA GLU A 262 2.08 2.63 -26.82
C GLU A 262 3.02 3.66 -27.42
N ASP A 263 3.15 3.73 -28.75
CA ASP A 263 3.97 4.76 -29.40
C ASP A 263 3.43 6.16 -29.11
N ASN A 264 2.13 6.35 -29.22
CA ASN A 264 1.49 7.63 -28.93
C ASN A 264 1.52 7.98 -27.46
N LEU A 265 1.44 6.99 -26.56
CA LEU A 265 1.61 7.22 -25.13
C LEU A 265 3.00 7.73 -24.79
N LEU A 266 4.05 7.17 -25.42
CA LEU A 266 5.42 7.63 -25.21
C LEU A 266 5.67 9.01 -25.81
N THR A 267 5.07 9.29 -26.98
CA THR A 267 5.11 10.65 -27.56
C THR A 267 4.41 11.65 -26.64
N ALA A 268 3.24 11.30 -26.12
CA ALA A 268 2.51 12.13 -25.15
C ALA A 268 3.34 12.36 -23.87
N ALA A 269 3.98 11.31 -23.34
CA ALA A 269 4.86 11.43 -22.19
C ALA A 269 6.00 12.42 -22.43
N GLN A 270 6.60 12.41 -23.63
CA GLN A 270 7.64 13.36 -24.01
C GLN A 270 7.10 14.79 -24.10
N VAL A 271 5.92 14.98 -24.68
CA VAL A 271 5.24 16.30 -24.73
C VAL A 271 5.00 16.83 -23.32
N ALA A 272 4.48 15.98 -22.43
CA ALA A 272 4.24 16.38 -21.05
C ALA A 272 5.55 16.76 -20.33
N PHE A 273 6.60 15.97 -20.51
CA PHE A 273 7.91 16.24 -19.94
C PHE A 273 8.48 17.58 -20.42
N ASP A 274 8.43 17.83 -21.72
CA ASP A 274 8.94 19.07 -22.32
C ASP A 274 8.20 20.32 -21.84
N ASN A 275 6.94 20.13 -21.43
CA ASN A 275 6.11 21.20 -20.85
C ASN A 275 6.09 21.20 -19.32
N GLN A 276 6.96 20.43 -18.66
CA GLN A 276 7.05 20.33 -17.20
C GLN A 276 5.78 19.77 -16.53
N PHE A 277 4.96 19.09 -17.29
CA PHE A 277 3.77 18.39 -16.79
C PHE A 277 4.17 16.98 -16.35
N TYR A 278 5.01 16.90 -15.33
CA TYR A 278 5.75 15.70 -14.95
C TYR A 278 4.86 14.53 -14.51
N ASP A 279 3.83 14.79 -13.74
CA ASP A 279 2.91 13.73 -13.30
C ASP A 279 2.16 13.09 -14.48
N MET A 280 1.83 13.85 -15.51
CA MET A 280 1.21 13.30 -16.72
C MET A 280 2.24 12.64 -17.67
N ALA A 281 3.49 13.07 -17.64
CA ALA A 281 4.58 12.35 -18.31
C ALA A 281 4.71 10.95 -17.72
N ILE A 282 4.76 10.83 -16.39
CA ILE A 282 4.80 9.55 -15.69
C ILE A 282 3.54 8.73 -15.98
N ASN A 283 2.36 9.34 -15.86
CA ASN A 283 1.10 8.66 -16.11
C ASN A 283 1.07 8.03 -17.51
N SER A 284 1.46 8.78 -18.53
CA SER A 284 1.46 8.30 -19.92
C SER A 284 2.49 7.19 -20.13
N ALA A 285 3.71 7.36 -19.61
CA ALA A 285 4.77 6.36 -19.75
C ALA A 285 4.45 5.07 -18.99
N ASP A 286 3.83 5.16 -17.81
CA ASP A 286 3.46 3.99 -16.99
C ASP A 286 2.40 3.11 -17.67
N ARG A 287 1.66 3.63 -18.63
CA ARG A 287 0.58 2.91 -19.31
C ARG A 287 1.07 2.02 -20.45
N THR A 288 2.36 2.02 -20.76
CA THR A 288 2.93 1.09 -21.75
C THR A 288 3.38 -0.19 -21.07
N ASP A 289 3.22 -1.33 -21.75
CA ASP A 289 3.59 -2.65 -21.24
C ASP A 289 4.78 -3.25 -21.98
N HIS A 290 4.89 -3.00 -23.30
CA HIS A 290 5.89 -3.61 -24.15
C HIS A 290 6.96 -2.62 -24.63
N LYS A 291 6.57 -1.38 -24.90
CA LYS A 291 7.48 -0.30 -25.32
C LYS A 291 7.82 0.55 -24.10
N LEU A 292 9.06 0.41 -23.63
CA LEU A 292 9.45 0.88 -22.30
C LEU A 292 10.47 2.01 -22.41
N ASN A 293 10.07 3.19 -21.93
CA ASN A 293 10.97 4.32 -21.73
C ASN A 293 11.06 4.58 -20.21
N TYR A 294 12.12 4.08 -19.60
CA TYR A 294 12.32 4.19 -18.16
C TYR A 294 12.66 5.61 -17.71
N LYS A 295 13.27 6.43 -18.57
CA LYS A 295 13.56 7.83 -18.25
C LYS A 295 12.29 8.65 -18.09
N LEU A 296 11.22 8.32 -18.81
CA LEU A 296 9.93 8.98 -18.70
C LEU A 296 9.07 8.40 -17.57
N ARG A 297 9.25 7.11 -17.22
CA ARG A 297 8.59 6.49 -16.06
C ARG A 297 9.17 6.98 -14.74
N TYR A 298 10.48 7.12 -14.69
CA TYR A 298 11.25 7.51 -13.51
C TYR A 298 12.00 8.79 -13.81
N LEU A 299 11.23 9.88 -13.91
CA LEU A 299 11.77 11.20 -14.19
C LEU A 299 12.73 11.64 -13.09
N SER A 300 13.78 12.35 -13.47
CA SER A 300 14.72 12.95 -12.53
C SER A 300 14.90 14.45 -12.77
N PRO A 301 13.80 15.23 -12.74
CA PRO A 301 13.92 16.68 -12.84
C PRO A 301 14.64 17.25 -11.61
N PHE A 302 15.26 18.41 -11.77
CA PHE A 302 15.98 19.10 -10.70
C PHE A 302 17.15 18.28 -10.13
N LYS A 303 17.80 17.49 -10.99
CA LYS A 303 18.78 16.48 -10.55
C LYS A 303 19.97 17.11 -9.83
N ASP A 304 20.51 18.20 -10.34
CA ASP A 304 21.67 18.86 -9.73
C ASP A 304 21.35 19.32 -8.30
N LEU A 305 20.21 19.90 -8.09
CA LEU A 305 19.74 20.36 -6.79
C LEU A 305 19.50 19.21 -5.82
N THR A 306 18.76 18.19 -6.27
CA THR A 306 18.37 17.04 -5.44
C THR A 306 19.59 16.22 -5.04
N VAL A 307 20.50 15.94 -5.96
CA VAL A 307 21.74 15.19 -5.69
C VAL A 307 22.61 15.96 -4.71
N ARG A 308 22.71 17.28 -4.86
CA ARG A 308 23.49 18.12 -3.94
C ARG A 308 22.96 18.03 -2.52
N TYR A 309 21.66 18.16 -2.31
CA TYR A 309 21.07 18.07 -0.97
C TYR A 309 21.12 16.66 -0.40
N ALA A 310 20.97 15.64 -1.23
CA ALA A 310 21.15 14.24 -0.81
C ALA A 310 22.60 14.01 -0.30
N ALA A 311 23.58 14.52 -1.03
CA ALA A 311 25.00 14.42 -0.65
C ALA A 311 25.26 15.16 0.66
N GLN A 312 24.75 16.38 0.82
CA GLN A 312 24.89 17.15 2.07
C GLN A 312 24.28 16.43 3.27
N ALA A 313 23.15 15.76 3.06
CA ALA A 313 22.46 15.01 4.10
C ALA A 313 23.07 13.61 4.33
N GLY A 314 23.93 13.15 3.44
CA GLY A 314 24.57 11.83 3.52
C GLY A 314 23.62 10.67 3.22
N ILE A 315 22.64 10.88 2.33
CA ILE A 315 21.68 9.86 1.94
C ILE A 315 21.72 9.59 0.42
N ASP A 316 21.20 8.43 0.02
CA ASP A 316 21.18 7.99 -1.36
C ASP A 316 20.20 8.83 -2.20
N PRO A 317 20.66 9.49 -3.27
CA PRO A 317 19.77 10.25 -4.16
C PRO A 317 18.70 9.39 -4.81
N ALA A 318 18.93 8.11 -5.08
CA ALA A 318 17.91 7.20 -5.61
C ALA A 318 16.75 7.03 -4.63
N TRP A 319 17.04 6.94 -3.33
CA TRP A 319 16.02 6.89 -2.30
C TRP A 319 15.22 8.19 -2.23
N VAL A 320 15.89 9.34 -2.33
CA VAL A 320 15.21 10.65 -2.37
C VAL A 320 14.25 10.73 -3.55
N TYR A 321 14.70 10.35 -4.75
CA TYR A 321 13.85 10.35 -5.94
C TYR A 321 12.69 9.36 -5.83
N GLY A 322 12.93 8.20 -5.26
CA GLY A 322 11.88 7.21 -5.01
C GLY A 322 10.76 7.78 -4.13
N LEU A 323 11.15 8.53 -3.10
CA LEU A 323 10.21 9.18 -2.20
C LEU A 323 9.47 10.33 -2.90
N ILE A 324 10.15 11.22 -3.62
CA ILE A 324 9.52 12.34 -4.35
C ILE A 324 8.49 11.81 -5.35
N ARG A 325 8.84 10.78 -6.11
CA ARG A 325 7.91 10.18 -7.08
C ARG A 325 6.63 9.69 -6.39
N GLN A 326 6.76 9.05 -5.24
CA GLN A 326 5.62 8.56 -4.49
C GLN A 326 4.81 9.71 -3.85
N GLU A 327 5.50 10.72 -3.31
CA GLU A 327 4.84 11.82 -2.60
C GLU A 327 4.05 12.74 -3.53
N SER A 328 4.63 13.13 -4.65
CA SER A 328 4.06 14.20 -5.48
C SER A 328 4.06 13.94 -6.97
N ARG A 329 4.78 12.93 -7.45
CA ARG A 329 5.09 12.77 -8.89
C ARG A 329 5.64 14.07 -9.50
N PHE A 330 6.44 14.79 -8.73
CA PHE A 330 7.10 16.04 -9.14
C PHE A 330 6.14 17.22 -9.37
N VAL A 331 4.97 17.21 -8.73
CA VAL A 331 4.06 18.36 -8.71
C VAL A 331 4.53 19.33 -7.63
N MET A 332 5.11 20.45 -8.03
CA MET A 332 5.71 21.41 -7.10
C MET A 332 4.71 22.02 -6.11
N GLY A 333 3.49 22.26 -6.55
CA GLY A 333 2.42 22.82 -5.73
C GLY A 333 1.52 21.76 -5.09
N ALA A 334 1.95 20.50 -5.01
CA ALA A 334 1.13 19.43 -4.44
C ALA A 334 0.80 19.73 -2.97
N GLN A 335 -0.47 19.52 -2.62
CA GLN A 335 -0.95 19.67 -1.25
C GLN A 335 -1.84 18.48 -0.91
N SER A 336 -1.55 17.80 0.20
CA SER A 336 -2.37 16.69 0.68
C SER A 336 -3.62 17.19 1.41
N SER A 337 -4.59 16.30 1.62
CA SER A 337 -5.80 16.60 2.38
C SER A 337 -5.52 17.04 3.82
N VAL A 338 -4.38 16.65 4.38
CA VAL A 338 -3.96 17.03 5.75
C VAL A 338 -2.97 18.19 5.78
N GLY A 339 -2.64 18.77 4.62
CA GLY A 339 -1.83 19.98 4.53
C GLY A 339 -0.34 19.78 4.25
N ALA A 340 0.11 18.57 3.90
CA ALA A 340 1.49 18.34 3.45
C ALA A 340 1.77 19.12 2.15
N GLN A 341 2.97 19.69 2.01
CA GLN A 341 3.29 20.66 0.97
C GLN A 341 4.45 20.21 0.08
N GLY A 342 4.28 20.45 -1.22
CA GLY A 342 5.35 20.45 -2.22
C GLY A 342 5.82 19.09 -2.66
N LEU A 343 6.98 19.08 -3.32
CA LEU A 343 7.57 17.88 -3.92
C LEU A 343 7.76 16.72 -2.94
N MET A 344 8.16 17.02 -1.73
CA MET A 344 8.45 16.03 -0.69
C MET A 344 7.36 15.94 0.38
N GLN A 345 6.24 16.65 0.20
CA GLN A 345 5.07 16.60 1.10
C GLN A 345 5.43 16.77 2.58
N VAL A 346 6.10 17.88 2.87
CA VAL A 346 6.49 18.22 4.24
C VAL A 346 5.35 18.99 4.92
N MET A 347 5.02 18.59 6.13
CA MET A 347 3.99 19.28 6.93
C MET A 347 4.52 20.66 7.41
N PRO A 348 3.67 21.72 7.42
CA PRO A 348 4.10 23.04 7.90
C PRO A 348 4.69 23.03 9.31
N ALA A 349 4.13 22.25 10.22
CA ALA A 349 4.67 22.10 11.57
C ALA A 349 6.08 21.52 11.59
N THR A 350 6.30 20.47 10.76
CA THR A 350 7.62 19.85 10.58
C THR A 350 8.59 20.86 9.95
N ALA A 351 8.15 21.62 8.96
CA ALA A 351 8.97 22.65 8.33
C ALA A 351 9.45 23.72 9.33
N ARG A 352 8.59 24.16 10.24
CA ARG A 352 8.97 25.10 11.30
C ARG A 352 10.06 24.52 12.22
N GLU A 353 9.90 23.26 12.60
CA GLU A 353 10.91 22.56 13.42
C GLU A 353 12.25 22.45 12.70
N ILE A 354 12.24 22.02 11.45
CA ILE A 354 13.44 21.87 10.62
C ILE A 354 14.12 23.23 10.42
N ALA A 355 13.33 24.26 10.06
CA ALA A 355 13.85 25.61 9.81
C ALA A 355 14.62 26.15 11.03
N GLY A 356 14.09 25.93 12.23
CA GLY A 356 14.76 26.32 13.47
C GLY A 356 16.10 25.60 13.70
N LYS A 357 16.21 24.36 13.24
CA LYS A 357 17.43 23.53 13.40
C LYS A 357 18.53 23.85 12.37
N ILE A 358 18.16 24.24 11.15
CA ILE A 358 19.12 24.42 10.06
C ILE A 358 19.26 25.85 9.57
N GLY A 359 18.67 26.80 10.29
CA GLY A 359 18.83 28.23 9.98
C GLY A 359 18.11 28.67 8.71
N MET A 360 16.93 28.11 8.42
CA MET A 360 16.07 28.52 7.31
C MET A 360 14.85 29.26 7.82
N SER A 361 14.20 29.99 6.90
CA SER A 361 12.84 30.47 7.14
C SER A 361 11.84 29.35 6.85
N SER A 362 10.82 29.19 7.69
CA SER A 362 9.77 28.18 7.47
C SER A 362 8.98 28.43 6.18
N SER A 363 8.94 29.67 5.70
CA SER A 363 8.29 30.02 4.42
C SER A 363 8.98 29.41 3.20
N GLU A 364 10.24 29.02 3.31
CA GLU A 364 10.98 28.33 2.23
C GLU A 364 10.40 26.94 1.92
N LEU A 365 9.52 26.41 2.78
CA LEU A 365 8.73 25.21 2.50
C LEU A 365 8.01 25.28 1.14
N TYR A 366 7.55 26.46 0.75
CA TYR A 366 6.78 26.68 -0.45
C TYR A 366 7.63 26.91 -1.70
N THR A 367 8.95 26.97 -1.56
CA THR A 367 9.88 27.00 -2.70
C THR A 367 10.36 25.60 -3.03
N MET A 368 10.73 25.37 -4.27
CA MET A 368 11.28 24.08 -4.70
C MET A 368 12.58 23.76 -3.95
N ASP A 369 13.49 24.70 -3.92
CA ASP A 369 14.79 24.56 -3.23
C ASP A 369 14.60 24.26 -1.74
N GLY A 370 13.82 25.05 -1.04
CA GLY A 370 13.56 24.87 0.38
C GLY A 370 12.83 23.59 0.70
N ASN A 371 11.87 23.20 -0.12
CA ASN A 371 11.13 21.94 0.06
C ASN A 371 12.04 20.72 -0.05
N ILE A 372 12.86 20.66 -1.08
CA ILE A 372 13.82 19.55 -1.28
C ILE A 372 14.86 19.54 -0.14
N ARG A 373 15.34 20.70 0.27
CA ARG A 373 16.31 20.80 1.37
C ARG A 373 15.73 20.31 2.69
N MET A 374 14.51 20.74 3.02
CA MET A 374 13.81 20.30 4.24
C MET A 374 13.47 18.80 4.19
N GLY A 375 12.97 18.32 3.07
CA GLY A 375 12.60 16.92 2.90
C GLY A 375 13.80 15.98 3.00
N THR A 376 14.92 16.30 2.35
CA THR A 376 16.14 15.49 2.42
C THR A 376 16.73 15.50 3.83
N TRP A 377 16.71 16.65 4.51
CA TRP A 377 17.12 16.73 5.89
C TRP A 377 16.24 15.84 6.79
N TYR A 378 14.93 15.87 6.59
CA TYR A 378 13.99 15.07 7.37
C TYR A 378 14.18 13.57 7.13
N MET A 379 14.43 13.16 5.89
CA MET A 379 14.76 11.76 5.56
C MET A 379 16.01 11.31 6.30
N ALA A 380 17.05 12.12 6.27
CA ALA A 380 18.33 11.82 6.96
C ALA A 380 18.15 11.77 8.49
N ASP A 381 17.38 12.69 9.05
CA ASP A 381 17.07 12.72 10.47
C ASP A 381 16.26 11.49 10.91
N ALA A 382 15.25 11.13 10.13
CA ALA A 382 14.48 9.91 10.38
C ALA A 382 15.37 8.67 10.36
N LYS A 383 16.27 8.58 9.39
CA LYS A 383 17.22 7.47 9.31
C LYS A 383 18.14 7.40 10.53
N ARG A 384 18.68 8.52 10.97
CA ARG A 384 19.52 8.58 12.19
C ARG A 384 18.76 8.12 13.43
N ARG A 385 17.53 8.59 13.60
CA ARG A 385 16.67 8.24 14.74
C ARG A 385 16.22 6.79 14.74
N LEU A 386 16.22 6.14 13.59
CA LEU A 386 15.69 4.80 13.37
C LEU A 386 16.81 3.81 13.04
N GLN A 387 17.92 3.87 13.78
CA GLN A 387 19.03 2.91 13.74
C GLN A 387 19.70 2.81 12.35
N ASN A 388 19.77 3.91 11.63
CA ASN A 388 20.29 4.00 10.27
C ASN A 388 19.61 3.04 9.27
N ASN A 389 18.36 2.69 9.54
CA ASN A 389 17.60 1.78 8.69
C ASN A 389 16.71 2.56 7.72
N GLU A 390 16.95 2.38 6.42
CA GLU A 390 16.25 3.09 5.35
C GLU A 390 14.78 2.69 5.25
N VAL A 391 14.45 1.42 5.49
CA VAL A 391 13.06 0.93 5.48
C VAL A 391 12.26 1.56 6.61
N MET A 392 12.79 1.55 7.82
CA MET A 392 12.16 2.19 8.97
C MET A 392 12.04 3.70 8.76
N ALA A 393 13.06 4.34 8.21
CA ALA A 393 13.04 5.77 7.90
C ALA A 393 11.95 6.12 6.89
N THR A 394 11.75 5.28 5.89
CA THR A 394 10.66 5.44 4.91
C THR A 394 9.29 5.34 5.58
N ALA A 395 9.08 4.32 6.42
CA ALA A 395 7.86 4.20 7.22
C ALA A 395 7.65 5.40 8.15
N GLY A 396 8.74 5.83 8.81
CA GLY A 396 8.72 6.99 9.71
C GLY A 396 8.44 8.30 9.02
N TYR A 397 8.89 8.47 7.78
CA TYR A 397 8.59 9.66 6.99
C TYR A 397 7.07 9.81 6.75
N ASN A 398 6.40 8.73 6.47
CA ASN A 398 4.95 8.71 6.22
C ASN A 398 4.11 8.70 7.50
N ALA A 399 4.48 7.88 8.49
CA ALA A 399 3.65 7.62 9.67
C ALA A 399 4.23 8.18 10.98
N GLY A 400 5.42 8.72 10.95
CA GLY A 400 6.13 9.20 12.13
C GLY A 400 7.12 8.18 12.70
N PRO A 401 8.27 8.64 13.26
CA PRO A 401 9.30 7.74 13.79
C PRO A 401 8.81 6.86 14.94
N GLY A 402 7.91 7.36 15.78
CA GLY A 402 7.36 6.59 16.91
C GLY A 402 6.63 5.33 16.45
N ARG A 403 5.80 5.44 15.43
CA ARG A 403 5.09 4.29 14.85
C ARG A 403 6.04 3.31 14.19
N ALA A 404 7.03 3.81 13.45
CA ALA A 404 8.04 2.96 12.83
C ALA A 404 8.76 2.08 13.86
N ARG A 405 9.12 2.65 15.02
CA ARG A 405 9.70 1.89 16.14
C ARG A 405 8.72 0.88 16.73
N ASN A 406 7.47 1.28 16.91
CA ASN A 406 6.44 0.40 17.48
C ASN A 406 6.15 -0.82 16.60
N TRP A 407 6.44 -0.73 15.31
CA TRP A 407 6.25 -1.83 14.36
C TRP A 407 7.45 -2.76 14.26
N GLN A 408 8.54 -2.50 14.97
CA GLN A 408 9.66 -3.43 15.08
C GLN A 408 9.25 -4.70 15.84
N ALA A 409 9.81 -5.83 15.42
CA ALA A 409 9.72 -7.06 16.19
C ALA A 409 10.74 -7.05 17.35
N SER A 410 10.64 -8.00 18.26
CA SER A 410 11.60 -8.15 19.36
C SER A 410 12.99 -8.55 18.87
N SER A 411 13.09 -9.25 17.73
CA SER A 411 14.34 -9.68 17.10
C SER A 411 14.43 -9.11 15.68
N PRO A 412 15.62 -9.15 15.05
CA PRO A 412 15.78 -8.68 13.69
C PRO A 412 14.81 -9.36 12.72
N LEU A 413 14.27 -8.60 11.77
CA LEU A 413 13.25 -9.06 10.85
C LEU A 413 13.64 -8.64 9.42
N GLU A 414 13.46 -9.55 8.46
CA GLU A 414 13.64 -9.22 7.03
C GLU A 414 12.83 -7.96 6.68
N GLY A 415 13.46 -7.02 5.96
CA GLY A 415 12.83 -5.74 5.64
C GLY A 415 11.53 -5.88 4.87
N ALA A 416 11.43 -6.83 3.94
CA ALA A 416 10.21 -7.10 3.20
C ALA A 416 9.08 -7.60 4.12
N ILE A 417 9.40 -8.37 5.14
CA ILE A 417 8.41 -8.85 6.13
C ILE A 417 7.96 -7.69 7.02
N TYR A 418 8.89 -6.87 7.49
CA TYR A 418 8.55 -5.65 8.23
C TYR A 418 7.56 -4.79 7.44
N ALA A 419 7.87 -4.51 6.18
CA ALA A 419 7.03 -3.70 5.32
C ALA A 419 5.63 -4.30 5.13
N GLU A 420 5.53 -5.60 4.83
CA GLU A 420 4.24 -6.27 4.60
C GLU A 420 3.38 -6.32 5.85
N THR A 421 3.97 -6.32 7.02
CA THR A 421 3.25 -6.41 8.30
C THR A 421 3.00 -5.07 8.97
N ILE A 422 3.23 -3.96 8.30
CA ILE A 422 2.82 -2.62 8.75
C ILE A 422 1.29 -2.56 8.84
N PRO A 423 0.72 -2.20 10.00
CA PRO A 423 -0.72 -2.24 10.19
C PRO A 423 -1.51 -1.17 9.44
N PHE A 424 -0.87 -0.05 9.07
CA PHE A 424 -1.49 0.99 8.27
C PHE A 424 -1.36 0.67 6.79
N THR A 425 -2.48 0.48 6.11
CA THR A 425 -2.52 0.16 4.68
C THR A 425 -1.76 1.20 3.85
N GLU A 426 -1.99 2.48 4.11
CA GLU A 426 -1.30 3.57 3.41
C GLU A 426 0.22 3.45 3.57
N THR A 427 0.72 3.31 4.78
CA THR A 427 2.17 3.24 5.05
C THR A 427 2.78 1.96 4.50
N ARG A 428 2.08 0.83 4.61
CA ARG A 428 2.50 -0.45 4.04
C ARG A 428 2.72 -0.32 2.53
N ASP A 429 1.77 0.25 1.81
CA ASP A 429 1.86 0.47 0.37
C ASP A 429 2.95 1.50 0.04
N TYR A 430 3.03 2.56 0.81
CA TYR A 430 4.02 3.62 0.66
C TYR A 430 5.45 3.10 0.71
N VAL A 431 5.78 2.33 1.74
CA VAL A 431 7.12 1.77 1.92
C VAL A 431 7.50 0.87 0.73
N LYS A 432 6.60 -0.01 0.32
CA LYS A 432 6.84 -0.89 -0.84
C LYS A 432 7.08 -0.09 -2.12
N LYS A 433 6.28 0.94 -2.36
CA LYS A 433 6.40 1.78 -3.57
C LYS A 433 7.66 2.63 -3.57
N VAL A 434 7.98 3.28 -2.46
CA VAL A 434 9.21 4.10 -2.35
C VAL A 434 10.45 3.26 -2.57
N MET A 435 10.54 2.10 -1.93
CA MET A 435 11.71 1.23 -2.04
C MET A 435 11.86 0.61 -3.43
N THR A 436 10.75 0.26 -4.08
CA THR A 436 10.75 -0.19 -5.48
C THR A 436 11.22 0.93 -6.41
N ASN A 437 10.67 2.14 -6.25
CA ASN A 437 11.10 3.31 -7.01
C ASN A 437 12.60 3.56 -6.83
N ALA A 438 13.08 3.53 -5.59
CA ALA A 438 14.50 3.75 -5.29
C ALA A 438 15.40 2.75 -6.03
N THR A 439 14.98 1.50 -6.12
CA THR A 439 15.73 0.46 -6.84
C THR A 439 15.79 0.76 -8.34
N TYR A 440 14.70 1.21 -8.94
CA TYR A 440 14.69 1.64 -10.33
C TYR A 440 15.55 2.88 -10.56
N TYR A 441 15.45 3.88 -9.69
CA TYR A 441 16.29 5.08 -9.81
C TYR A 441 17.79 4.77 -9.66
N ALA A 442 18.17 3.89 -8.76
CA ALA A 442 19.56 3.47 -8.61
C ALA A 442 20.11 2.86 -9.89
N SER A 443 19.30 2.02 -10.56
CA SER A 443 19.67 1.46 -11.86
C SER A 443 19.83 2.55 -12.92
N LEU A 444 18.90 3.51 -13.00
CA LEU A 444 18.98 4.63 -13.94
C LEU A 444 20.17 5.56 -13.71
N PHE A 445 20.57 5.73 -12.45
CA PHE A 445 21.71 6.57 -12.09
C PHE A 445 23.04 5.84 -12.19
N ASN A 446 23.06 4.60 -12.70
CA ASN A 446 24.24 3.75 -12.79
C ASN A 446 24.96 3.57 -11.46
N GLU A 447 24.21 3.58 -10.37
CA GLU A 447 24.75 3.25 -9.05
C GLU A 447 25.13 1.75 -9.00
N PRO A 448 26.01 1.35 -8.07
CA PRO A 448 26.28 -0.07 -7.85
C PRO A 448 24.98 -0.82 -7.66
N GLN A 449 24.80 -1.90 -8.42
CA GLN A 449 23.52 -2.62 -8.45
C GLN A 449 23.27 -3.34 -7.13
N THR A 450 22.32 -2.80 -6.37
CA THR A 450 21.76 -3.44 -5.18
C THR A 450 20.39 -3.96 -5.53
N SER A 451 20.12 -5.23 -5.25
CA SER A 451 18.78 -5.79 -5.45
C SER A 451 17.77 -5.12 -4.51
N LEU A 452 16.49 -5.20 -4.85
CA LEU A 452 15.44 -4.71 -3.96
C LEU A 452 15.48 -5.45 -2.61
N LYS A 453 15.71 -6.76 -2.63
CA LYS A 453 15.83 -7.55 -1.39
C LYS A 453 16.98 -7.05 -0.50
N GLN A 454 18.12 -6.76 -1.09
CA GLN A 454 19.28 -6.21 -0.38
C GLN A 454 19.00 -4.80 0.13
N ARG A 455 18.33 -3.95 -0.66
CA ARG A 455 17.94 -2.60 -0.26
C ARG A 455 16.96 -2.63 0.91
N MET A 456 16.01 -3.55 0.89
CA MET A 456 15.11 -3.77 2.02
C MET A 456 15.84 -4.28 3.25
N GLY A 457 16.86 -5.10 3.08
CA GLY A 457 17.76 -5.56 4.12
C GLY A 457 17.05 -6.21 5.30
N THR A 458 17.59 -5.95 6.48
CA THR A 458 17.06 -6.44 7.76
C THR A 458 16.73 -5.26 8.65
N VAL A 459 15.52 -5.22 9.18
CA VAL A 459 15.11 -4.23 10.19
C VAL A 459 15.57 -4.73 11.56
N PRO A 460 16.33 -3.93 12.33
CA PRO A 460 16.78 -4.37 13.64
C PRO A 460 15.63 -4.60 14.60
N GLY A 461 15.84 -5.48 15.58
CA GLY A 461 14.89 -5.68 16.66
C GLY A 461 14.90 -4.54 17.66
N ARG A 462 13.91 -4.50 18.53
CA ARG A 462 13.78 -3.47 19.57
C ARG A 462 14.90 -3.52 20.61
N TYR A 463 15.52 -4.67 20.77
CA TYR A 463 16.53 -4.94 21.80
C TYR A 463 17.80 -5.51 21.21
#